data_fe323dc7857af031e5af29ceb31dddf4
#
_entry.id   fe323dc7857af031e5af29ceb31dddf4
#
_cell.length_a   1.000
_cell.length_b   1.000
_cell.length_c   1.000
_cell.angle_alpha   90.00
_cell.angle_beta   90.00
_cell.angle_gamma   90.00
#
_symmetry.space_group_name_H-M   'P 1'
#
loop_
_entity.id
_entity.type
_entity.pdbx_description
1 polymer ?
#
loop_
_entity_poly.entity_id
_entity_poly.type
_entity_poly.pdbx_seq_one_letter_code
_entity_poly.pdbx_strand_id
1 'polypeptide(L)'
;MKHLNKILVAAMMVMGLSSHAQDSNNPWAISFGANAVDTRTSAGGGNNWLDRHFSQPFDAKTNWNVLPSVSYLSVSKYVGDNFSFGLTGSVNKIDKFVTFAPGAVGHDSRGYLVTNPGDLMYYGVDATIRYSFMNLIKSKVIDPSLSIGGGYTFLGDSSFGTLNPGAGLTLWLSENVGFELATRYKKSFGDDRSLFQHSAGIIFKFGGKDTDGDGIYDKDDACPEVAGLKEFNGCPDTDGDGIQDSEDECPNEAGPKELKGCPDTDGDGVADKDD
;
A
#
# COMPACT_ATOMS: atom_id res chain seq x y z
N MET A 1 10.37 -24.96 -12.24
CA MET A 1 11.16 -24.71 -11.03
C MET A 1 12.39 -23.79 -11.27
N LYS A 2 13.17 -23.94 -12.35
CA LYS A 2 14.36 -23.07 -12.62
C LYS A 2 14.03 -21.57 -12.83
N HIS A 3 12.84 -21.21 -13.28
CA HIS A 3 12.43 -19.81 -13.47
C HIS A 3 11.90 -19.18 -12.18
N LEU A 4 11.26 -19.95 -11.31
CA LEU A 4 10.76 -19.48 -10.01
C LEU A 4 11.91 -19.04 -9.10
N ASN A 5 13.03 -19.79 -9.08
CA ASN A 5 14.21 -19.44 -8.30
C ASN A 5 14.89 -18.15 -8.82
N LYS A 6 14.85 -17.89 -10.14
CA LYS A 6 15.38 -16.63 -10.71
C LYS A 6 14.52 -15.43 -10.37
N ILE A 7 13.20 -15.60 -10.33
CA ILE A 7 12.26 -14.55 -9.91
C ILE A 7 12.43 -14.27 -8.42
N LEU A 8 12.62 -15.32 -7.60
CA LEU A 8 12.86 -15.18 -6.16
C LEU A 8 14.21 -14.49 -5.85
N VAL A 9 15.26 -14.80 -6.62
CA VAL A 9 16.58 -14.15 -6.51
C VAL A 9 16.51 -12.69 -6.99
N ALA A 10 15.80 -12.41 -8.09
CA ALA A 10 15.57 -11.04 -8.54
C ALA A 10 14.74 -10.23 -7.52
N ALA A 11 13.71 -10.83 -6.92
CA ALA A 11 12.95 -10.21 -5.84
C ALA A 11 13.82 -9.95 -4.59
N MET A 12 14.73 -10.87 -4.24
CA MET A 12 15.65 -10.68 -3.12
C MET A 12 16.73 -9.60 -3.38
N MET A 13 17.17 -9.41 -4.65
CA MET A 13 18.10 -8.33 -5.00
C MET A 13 17.44 -6.93 -4.93
N VAL A 14 16.13 -6.84 -5.13
CA VAL A 14 15.36 -5.59 -4.97
C VAL A 14 15.12 -5.27 -3.48
N MET A 15 15.26 -6.24 -2.57
CA MET A 15 15.06 -6.06 -1.12
C MET A 15 16.17 -5.26 -0.41
N GLY A 16 17.18 -4.77 -1.13
CA GLY A 16 18.23 -3.89 -0.58
C GLY A 16 17.83 -2.42 -0.50
N LEU A 17 16.73 -2.03 -1.13
CA LEU A 17 16.23 -0.65 -1.10
C LEU A 17 15.42 -0.40 0.18
N SER A 18 15.61 0.76 0.78
CA SER A 18 14.84 1.18 1.95
C SER A 18 13.40 1.48 1.54
N SER A 19 12.51 0.49 1.62
CA SER A 19 11.09 0.66 1.36
C SER A 19 10.38 1.10 2.65
N HIS A 20 9.48 2.06 2.54
CA HIS A 20 8.62 2.53 3.62
C HIS A 20 7.17 2.41 3.17
N ALA A 21 6.22 2.28 4.12
CA ALA A 21 4.81 2.48 3.83
C ALA A 21 4.57 3.87 3.21
N GLN A 22 3.36 4.13 2.74
CA GLN A 22 2.96 5.50 2.39
C GLN A 22 3.25 6.42 3.60
N ASP A 23 3.99 7.48 3.37
CA ASP A 23 4.54 8.37 4.40
C ASP A 23 4.44 9.84 3.98
N SER A 24 5.05 10.72 4.76
CA SER A 24 5.07 12.14 4.44
C SER A 24 5.96 12.50 3.24
N ASN A 25 6.90 11.64 2.82
CA ASN A 25 7.73 11.85 1.63
C ASN A 25 6.93 11.54 0.38
N ASN A 26 6.21 10.42 0.38
CA ASN A 26 5.31 10.02 -0.68
C ASN A 26 3.88 9.94 -0.16
N PRO A 27 3.22 11.11 0.05
CA PRO A 27 1.94 11.16 0.75
C PRO A 27 0.76 10.63 -0.05
N TRP A 28 0.88 10.52 -1.36
CA TRP A 28 -0.18 10.00 -2.21
C TRP A 28 0.09 8.57 -2.64
N ALA A 29 -0.98 7.79 -2.78
CA ALA A 29 -0.90 6.49 -3.45
C ALA A 29 -2.12 6.25 -4.32
N ILE A 30 -1.88 5.54 -5.44
CA ILE A 30 -2.92 4.98 -6.30
C ILE A 30 -2.77 3.47 -6.28
N SER A 31 -3.88 2.75 -6.06
CA SER A 31 -3.90 1.31 -6.25
C SER A 31 -5.03 0.88 -7.18
N PHE A 32 -4.78 -0.14 -7.98
CA PHE A 32 -5.76 -0.73 -8.89
C PHE A 32 -5.49 -2.21 -9.13
N GLY A 33 -6.53 -2.93 -9.49
CA GLY A 33 -6.44 -4.36 -9.70
C GLY A 33 -7.80 -5.04 -9.79
N ALA A 34 -7.82 -6.32 -9.49
CA ALA A 34 -9.04 -7.12 -9.47
C ALA A 34 -9.69 -7.10 -8.08
N ASN A 35 -11.02 -7.13 -8.06
CA ASN A 35 -11.77 -7.39 -6.85
C ASN A 35 -12.63 -8.66 -6.99
N ALA A 36 -12.94 -9.25 -5.85
CA ALA A 36 -13.90 -10.32 -5.72
C ALA A 36 -14.98 -9.94 -4.72
N VAL A 37 -16.23 -10.23 -5.04
CA VAL A 37 -17.37 -9.98 -4.17
C VAL A 37 -17.97 -11.32 -3.73
N ASP A 38 -18.07 -11.53 -2.42
CA ASP A 38 -18.71 -12.69 -1.82
C ASP A 38 -20.03 -12.26 -1.17
N THR A 39 -21.14 -12.77 -1.69
CA THR A 39 -22.49 -12.45 -1.25
C THR A 39 -22.99 -13.39 -0.13
N ARG A 40 -22.18 -14.39 0.28
CA ARG A 40 -22.60 -15.40 1.27
C ARG A 40 -23.07 -14.81 2.59
N THR A 41 -22.45 -13.73 3.04
CA THR A 41 -22.82 -13.08 4.30
C THR A 41 -24.19 -12.41 4.27
N SER A 42 -24.75 -12.15 3.09
CA SER A 42 -26.10 -11.63 2.92
C SER A 42 -27.17 -12.69 2.98
N ALA A 43 -26.79 -13.98 2.94
CA ALA A 43 -27.77 -15.07 2.80
C ALA A 43 -28.65 -15.32 4.03
N GLY A 44 -28.30 -14.77 5.19
CA GLY A 44 -28.95 -15.12 6.45
C GLY A 44 -28.71 -16.58 6.87
N GLY A 45 -29.46 -17.08 7.84
CA GLY A 45 -29.34 -18.47 8.30
C GLY A 45 -28.13 -18.76 9.19
N GLY A 46 -27.96 -20.01 9.59
CA GLY A 46 -26.92 -20.46 10.51
C GLY A 46 -27.28 -20.29 12.00
N ASN A 47 -26.66 -21.10 12.86
CA ASN A 47 -26.99 -21.16 14.28
C ASN A 47 -26.39 -20.01 15.10
N ASN A 48 -25.34 -19.35 14.58
CA ASN A 48 -24.72 -18.19 15.22
C ASN A 48 -24.11 -17.22 14.20
N TRP A 49 -23.85 -15.99 14.64
CA TRP A 49 -23.33 -14.92 13.80
C TRP A 49 -21.96 -15.25 13.21
N LEU A 50 -21.05 -15.84 14.01
CA LEU A 50 -19.70 -16.19 13.56
C LEU A 50 -19.71 -17.25 12.46
N ASP A 51 -20.49 -18.31 12.64
CA ASP A 51 -20.61 -19.38 11.63
C ASP A 51 -21.15 -18.84 10.31
N ARG A 52 -22.19 -18.02 10.36
CA ARG A 52 -22.80 -17.41 9.20
C ARG A 52 -21.81 -16.54 8.40
N HIS A 53 -20.98 -15.74 9.08
CA HIS A 53 -20.10 -14.77 8.43
C HIS A 53 -18.71 -15.33 8.08
N PHE A 54 -18.20 -16.28 8.86
CA PHE A 54 -16.80 -16.70 8.75
C PHE A 54 -16.61 -18.19 8.46
N SER A 55 -17.67 -18.95 8.20
CA SER A 55 -17.54 -20.40 7.97
C SER A 55 -16.78 -20.79 6.70
N GLN A 56 -16.74 -19.94 5.68
CA GLN A 56 -16.04 -20.19 4.41
C GLN A 56 -15.59 -18.87 3.74
N PRO A 57 -14.83 -18.01 4.41
CA PRO A 57 -14.50 -16.66 3.89
C PRO A 57 -13.58 -16.70 2.67
N PHE A 58 -12.90 -17.82 2.41
CA PHE A 58 -11.95 -17.99 1.31
C PHE A 58 -12.34 -19.10 0.31
N ASP A 59 -13.60 -19.51 0.27
CA ASP A 59 -14.09 -20.41 -0.77
C ASP A 59 -14.33 -19.66 -2.08
N ALA A 60 -13.22 -19.33 -2.72
CA ALA A 60 -13.22 -18.55 -3.96
C ALA A 60 -13.95 -19.27 -5.10
N LYS A 61 -13.85 -20.60 -5.15
CA LYS A 61 -14.45 -21.38 -6.24
C LYS A 61 -15.97 -21.32 -6.21
N THR A 62 -16.56 -21.41 -5.01
CA THR A 62 -18.00 -21.51 -4.82
C THR A 62 -18.68 -20.16 -4.67
N ASN A 63 -18.04 -19.23 -3.93
CA ASN A 63 -18.73 -18.03 -3.43
C ASN A 63 -18.24 -16.73 -4.11
N TRP A 64 -16.97 -16.66 -4.55
CA TRP A 64 -16.42 -15.40 -5.04
C TRP A 64 -16.86 -15.09 -6.47
N ASN A 65 -17.32 -13.88 -6.67
CA ASN A 65 -17.52 -13.28 -7.98
C ASN A 65 -16.27 -12.48 -8.31
N VAL A 66 -15.51 -12.93 -9.30
CA VAL A 66 -14.24 -12.29 -9.69
C VAL A 66 -14.39 -11.77 -11.11
N LEU A 67 -14.23 -10.45 -11.27
CA LEU A 67 -14.08 -9.87 -12.60
C LEU A 67 -12.60 -9.90 -12.98
N PRO A 68 -12.17 -10.67 -14.01
CA PRO A 68 -10.76 -10.87 -14.34
C PRO A 68 -10.18 -9.69 -15.16
N SER A 69 -10.41 -8.47 -14.69
CA SER A 69 -9.91 -7.22 -15.26
C SER A 69 -9.67 -6.22 -14.13
N VAL A 70 -9.16 -5.03 -14.46
CA VAL A 70 -9.11 -3.94 -13.49
C VAL A 70 -10.55 -3.61 -13.08
N SER A 71 -10.90 -3.91 -11.85
CA SER A 71 -12.24 -3.80 -11.31
C SER A 71 -12.32 -3.01 -10.00
N TYR A 72 -11.18 -2.47 -9.52
CA TYR A 72 -11.15 -1.39 -8.54
C TYR A 72 -10.05 -0.39 -8.86
N LEU A 73 -10.27 0.83 -8.42
CA LEU A 73 -9.30 1.93 -8.38
C LEU A 73 -9.43 2.63 -7.02
N SER A 74 -8.30 2.83 -6.37
CA SER A 74 -8.24 3.56 -5.09
C SER A 74 -7.19 4.66 -5.16
N VAL A 75 -7.52 5.81 -4.58
CA VAL A 75 -6.58 6.91 -4.34
C VAL A 75 -6.54 7.15 -2.84
N SER A 76 -5.35 7.24 -2.27
CA SER A 76 -5.19 7.53 -0.85
C SER A 76 -4.14 8.59 -0.59
N LYS A 77 -4.28 9.26 0.57
CA LYS A 77 -3.34 10.27 1.05
C LYS A 77 -2.94 9.94 2.49
N TYR A 78 -1.64 9.98 2.74
CA TYR A 78 -1.09 9.94 4.10
C TYR A 78 -1.53 11.17 4.88
N VAL A 79 -1.97 10.96 6.13
CA VAL A 79 -2.50 12.04 6.98
C VAL A 79 -1.75 12.16 8.33
N GLY A 80 -0.69 11.39 8.50
CA GLY A 80 0.16 11.39 9.70
C GLY A 80 0.06 10.09 10.50
N ASP A 81 1.01 9.86 11.39
CA ASP A 81 1.03 8.77 12.39
C ASP A 81 0.67 7.38 11.86
N ASN A 82 1.18 7.02 10.67
CA ASN A 82 0.88 5.78 9.93
C ASN A 82 -0.57 5.66 9.43
N PHE A 83 -1.35 6.74 9.50
CA PHE A 83 -2.70 6.77 8.94
C PHE A 83 -2.72 7.29 7.51
N SER A 84 -3.58 6.70 6.68
CA SER A 84 -3.94 7.22 5.37
C SER A 84 -5.45 7.23 5.20
N PHE A 85 -5.94 8.25 4.48
CA PHE A 85 -7.34 8.36 4.05
C PHE A 85 -7.43 7.99 2.57
N GLY A 86 -8.38 7.13 2.19
CA GLY A 86 -8.54 6.64 0.83
C GLY A 86 -9.97 6.71 0.34
N LEU A 87 -10.10 6.88 -0.98
CA LEU A 87 -11.35 6.74 -1.73
C LEU A 87 -11.16 5.60 -2.74
N THR A 88 -12.12 4.68 -2.77
CA THR A 88 -12.09 3.50 -3.64
C THR A 88 -13.37 3.40 -4.43
N GLY A 89 -13.26 3.32 -5.76
CA GLY A 89 -14.33 2.89 -6.66
C GLY A 89 -14.14 1.43 -7.06
N SER A 90 -15.21 0.66 -7.13
CA SER A 90 -15.16 -0.75 -7.53
C SER A 90 -16.38 -1.18 -8.34
N VAL A 91 -16.17 -2.13 -9.24
CA VAL A 91 -17.21 -2.74 -10.09
C VAL A 91 -17.02 -4.25 -10.11
N ASN A 92 -18.13 -4.99 -10.14
CA ASN A 92 -18.12 -6.45 -10.33
C ASN A 92 -19.41 -6.92 -10.98
N LYS A 93 -19.40 -8.15 -11.51
CA LYS A 93 -20.59 -8.86 -11.95
C LYS A 93 -20.85 -10.03 -10.99
N ILE A 94 -22.08 -10.16 -10.53
CA ILE A 94 -22.48 -11.20 -9.58
C ILE A 94 -23.10 -12.36 -10.35
N ASP A 95 -22.32 -13.38 -10.60
CA ASP A 95 -22.77 -14.64 -11.22
C ASP A 95 -23.07 -15.73 -10.19
N LYS A 96 -22.64 -15.54 -8.94
CA LYS A 96 -22.85 -16.44 -7.80
C LYS A 96 -23.49 -15.66 -6.67
N PHE A 97 -24.83 -15.75 -6.59
CA PHE A 97 -25.58 -15.15 -5.49
C PHE A 97 -25.96 -16.25 -4.49
N VAL A 98 -25.52 -16.10 -3.25
CA VAL A 98 -25.70 -17.09 -2.19
C VAL A 98 -26.92 -16.75 -1.37
N THR A 99 -27.85 -17.73 -1.21
CA THR A 99 -29.04 -17.62 -0.35
C THR A 99 -29.07 -18.76 0.65
N PHE A 100 -29.69 -18.53 1.81
CA PHE A 100 -29.98 -19.61 2.77
C PHE A 100 -31.33 -20.23 2.46
N ALA A 101 -31.33 -21.45 1.95
CA ALA A 101 -32.53 -22.18 1.52
C ALA A 101 -32.40 -23.68 1.84
N PRO A 102 -32.44 -24.08 3.12
CA PRO A 102 -32.12 -25.45 3.56
C PRO A 102 -33.08 -26.54 3.06
N GLY A 103 -34.15 -26.18 2.40
CA GLY A 103 -35.08 -27.14 1.78
C GLY A 103 -35.06 -27.16 0.27
N ALA A 104 -34.24 -26.31 -0.35
CA ALA A 104 -34.18 -26.19 -1.80
C ALA A 104 -33.30 -27.28 -2.45
N VAL A 105 -33.68 -27.73 -3.65
CA VAL A 105 -32.85 -28.66 -4.43
C VAL A 105 -31.54 -27.99 -4.79
N GLY A 106 -30.42 -28.68 -4.51
CA GLY A 106 -29.08 -28.18 -4.84
C GLY A 106 -28.37 -27.34 -3.75
N HIS A 107 -29.02 -27.24 -2.54
CA HIS A 107 -28.32 -26.60 -1.40
C HIS A 107 -27.11 -27.45 -0.94
N ASP A 108 -26.11 -26.81 -0.36
CA ASP A 108 -24.98 -27.47 0.30
C ASP A 108 -25.42 -28.13 1.63
N SER A 109 -24.51 -28.88 2.29
CA SER A 109 -24.76 -29.54 3.58
C SER A 109 -25.13 -28.59 4.72
N ARG A 110 -24.93 -27.27 4.54
CA ARG A 110 -25.27 -26.22 5.52
C ARG A 110 -26.53 -25.45 5.17
N GLY A 111 -27.20 -25.81 4.08
CA GLY A 111 -28.45 -25.18 3.64
C GLY A 111 -28.24 -23.93 2.75
N TYR A 112 -27.06 -23.69 2.22
CA TYR A 112 -26.83 -22.58 1.29
C TYR A 112 -26.98 -23.03 -0.16
N LEU A 113 -27.67 -22.21 -0.92
CA LEU A 113 -27.88 -22.37 -2.36
C LEU A 113 -27.16 -21.25 -3.11
N VAL A 114 -26.36 -21.63 -4.10
CA VAL A 114 -25.71 -20.68 -5.02
C VAL A 114 -26.48 -20.64 -6.32
N THR A 115 -26.94 -19.48 -6.70
CA THR A 115 -27.71 -19.25 -7.94
C THR A 115 -27.01 -18.22 -8.81
N ASN A 116 -27.20 -18.31 -10.11
CA ASN A 116 -26.81 -17.25 -11.03
C ASN A 116 -27.99 -16.29 -11.23
N PRO A 117 -27.90 -15.03 -10.77
CA PRO A 117 -28.99 -14.06 -10.89
C PRO A 117 -29.08 -13.41 -12.30
N GLY A 118 -28.21 -13.80 -13.24
CA GLY A 118 -28.13 -13.22 -14.57
C GLY A 118 -27.24 -11.95 -14.62
N ASP A 119 -27.80 -10.82 -15.03
CA ASP A 119 -27.06 -9.58 -15.19
C ASP A 119 -27.06 -8.69 -13.93
N LEU A 120 -26.67 -9.25 -12.80
CA LEU A 120 -26.59 -8.52 -11.55
C LEU A 120 -25.22 -7.81 -11.43
N MET A 121 -25.23 -6.48 -11.58
CA MET A 121 -24.02 -5.67 -11.44
C MET A 121 -23.87 -5.16 -10.01
N TYR A 122 -22.61 -5.11 -9.58
CA TYR A 122 -22.17 -4.50 -8.32
C TYR A 122 -21.32 -3.28 -8.62
N TYR A 123 -21.62 -2.15 -7.95
CA TYR A 123 -20.77 -0.97 -7.88
C TYR A 123 -20.61 -0.56 -6.42
N GLY A 124 -19.39 -0.13 -6.06
CA GLY A 124 -19.07 0.35 -4.72
C GLY A 124 -18.26 1.65 -4.78
N VAL A 125 -18.62 2.58 -3.89
CA VAL A 125 -17.80 3.77 -3.61
C VAL A 125 -17.57 3.82 -2.12
N ASP A 126 -16.30 3.80 -1.71
CA ASP A 126 -15.90 3.65 -0.31
C ASP A 126 -14.88 4.73 0.08
N ALA A 127 -15.08 5.33 1.25
CA ALA A 127 -14.11 6.17 1.93
C ALA A 127 -13.57 5.42 3.15
N THR A 128 -12.25 5.33 3.28
CA THR A 128 -11.61 4.53 4.32
C THR A 128 -10.48 5.26 5.01
N ILE A 129 -10.32 5.03 6.31
CA ILE A 129 -9.10 5.32 7.05
C ILE A 129 -8.37 4.00 7.24
N ARG A 130 -7.09 3.97 6.91
CA ARG A 130 -6.19 2.82 7.03
C ARG A 130 -5.05 3.15 7.98
N TYR A 131 -4.72 2.22 8.87
CA TYR A 131 -3.52 2.26 9.71
C TYR A 131 -2.52 1.22 9.23
N SER A 132 -1.28 1.64 8.94
CA SER A 132 -0.16 0.78 8.59
C SER A 132 0.59 0.33 9.84
N PHE A 133 0.88 -0.97 9.96
CA PHE A 133 1.69 -1.53 11.02
C PHE A 133 3.17 -1.70 10.63
N MET A 134 3.57 -1.29 9.44
CA MET A 134 4.91 -1.50 8.91
C MET A 134 5.99 -0.96 9.85
N ASN A 135 5.82 0.25 10.37
CA ASN A 135 6.75 0.87 11.30
C ASN A 135 6.76 0.15 12.67
N LEU A 136 5.59 -0.30 13.15
CA LEU A 136 5.47 -1.01 14.42
C LEU A 136 6.21 -2.36 14.40
N ILE A 137 6.11 -3.11 13.29
CA ILE A 137 6.82 -4.39 13.11
C ILE A 137 8.25 -4.21 12.59
N LYS A 138 8.70 -2.96 12.37
CA LYS A 138 10.02 -2.61 11.83
C LYS A 138 10.35 -3.35 10.52
N SER A 139 9.34 -3.58 9.69
CA SER A 139 9.52 -4.18 8.37
C SER A 139 9.90 -3.11 7.34
N LYS A 140 10.60 -3.51 6.29
CA LYS A 140 10.88 -2.67 5.11
C LYS A 140 10.12 -3.14 3.87
N VAL A 141 9.48 -4.31 3.93
CA VAL A 141 8.84 -4.95 2.79
C VAL A 141 7.38 -5.28 3.06
N ILE A 142 7.07 -5.73 4.28
CA ILE A 142 5.74 -6.23 4.65
C ILE A 142 5.00 -5.14 5.42
N ASP A 143 3.85 -4.72 4.90
CA ASP A 143 2.99 -3.70 5.51
C ASP A 143 1.59 -4.26 5.78
N PRO A 144 1.38 -4.90 6.95
CA PRO A 144 0.03 -5.26 7.39
C PRO A 144 -0.74 -3.99 7.76
N SER A 145 -2.05 -4.01 7.53
CA SER A 145 -2.89 -2.85 7.82
C SER A 145 -4.29 -3.23 8.28
N LEU A 146 -4.87 -2.36 9.08
CA LEU A 146 -6.30 -2.39 9.37
C LEU A 146 -6.95 -1.14 8.80
N SER A 147 -8.20 -1.27 8.40
CA SER A 147 -8.98 -0.16 7.86
C SER A 147 -10.40 -0.17 8.41
N ILE A 148 -10.97 1.00 8.50
CA ILE A 148 -12.39 1.20 8.75
C ILE A 148 -12.88 2.34 7.87
N GLY A 149 -14.12 2.25 7.42
CA GLY A 149 -14.67 3.30 6.58
C GLY A 149 -16.17 3.15 6.38
N GLY A 150 -16.70 4.02 5.56
CA GLY A 150 -18.08 4.00 5.10
C GLY A 150 -18.14 4.01 3.58
N GLY A 151 -19.22 3.51 3.03
CA GLY A 151 -19.39 3.50 1.59
C GLY A 151 -20.85 3.37 1.18
N TYR A 152 -21.03 3.39 -0.12
CA TYR A 152 -22.31 3.16 -0.74
C TYR A 152 -22.19 2.06 -1.80
N THR A 153 -23.10 1.09 -1.72
CA THR A 153 -23.10 -0.09 -2.59
C THR A 153 -24.37 -0.09 -3.41
N PHE A 154 -24.22 -0.29 -4.71
CA PHE A 154 -25.29 -0.52 -5.68
C PHE A 154 -25.21 -1.98 -6.11
N LEU A 155 -26.30 -2.72 -5.98
CA LEU A 155 -26.43 -4.13 -6.32
C LEU A 155 -27.71 -4.36 -7.10
N GLY A 156 -27.62 -4.31 -8.44
CA GLY A 156 -28.78 -4.25 -9.32
C GLY A 156 -29.64 -3.02 -9.00
N ASP A 157 -30.94 -3.24 -8.78
CA ASP A 157 -31.90 -2.19 -8.43
C ASP A 157 -31.85 -1.74 -6.96
N SER A 158 -31.02 -2.39 -6.16
CA SER A 158 -30.88 -2.07 -4.73
C SER A 158 -29.65 -1.24 -4.47
N SER A 159 -29.74 -0.31 -3.50
CA SER A 159 -28.61 0.47 -3.06
C SER A 159 -28.68 0.74 -1.55
N PHE A 160 -27.53 0.70 -0.88
CA PHE A 160 -27.46 0.84 0.57
C PHE A 160 -26.11 1.38 1.03
N GLY A 161 -26.14 2.11 2.15
CA GLY A 161 -24.94 2.53 2.86
C GLY A 161 -24.28 1.36 3.60
N THR A 162 -22.96 1.39 3.75
CA THR A 162 -22.20 0.34 4.42
C THR A 162 -21.16 0.89 5.38
N LEU A 163 -20.91 0.14 6.48
CA LEU A 163 -19.71 0.26 7.32
C LEU A 163 -18.71 -0.81 6.88
N ASN A 164 -17.47 -0.43 6.65
CA ASN A 164 -16.47 -1.26 5.97
C ASN A 164 -15.21 -1.48 6.83
N PRO A 165 -15.26 -2.27 7.94
CA PRO A 165 -14.04 -2.74 8.57
C PRO A 165 -13.28 -3.67 7.62
N GLY A 166 -11.94 -3.60 7.66
CA GLY A 166 -11.11 -4.40 6.78
C GLY A 166 -9.69 -4.59 7.29
N ALA A 167 -9.00 -5.51 6.64
CA ALA A 167 -7.58 -5.78 6.83
C ALA A 167 -6.90 -5.88 5.47
N GLY A 168 -5.63 -5.51 5.44
CA GLY A 168 -4.82 -5.54 4.23
C GLY A 168 -3.39 -5.97 4.50
N LEU A 169 -2.72 -6.35 3.43
CA LEU A 169 -1.31 -6.66 3.40
C LEU A 169 -0.72 -6.07 2.13
N THR A 170 0.24 -5.19 2.26
CA THR A 170 1.02 -4.70 1.12
C THR A 170 2.43 -5.29 1.19
N LEU A 171 2.90 -5.82 0.07
CA LEU A 171 4.28 -6.25 -0.13
C LEU A 171 4.96 -5.22 -1.02
N TRP A 172 5.83 -4.41 -0.46
CA TRP A 172 6.59 -3.40 -1.18
C TRP A 172 7.71 -4.06 -1.97
N LEU A 173 7.66 -3.93 -3.30
CA LEU A 173 8.62 -4.49 -4.26
C LEU A 173 9.76 -3.52 -4.55
N SER A 174 9.50 -2.22 -4.38
CA SER A 174 10.46 -1.12 -4.44
C SER A 174 10.00 0.00 -3.52
N GLU A 175 10.72 1.12 -3.50
CA GLU A 175 10.36 2.29 -2.70
C GLU A 175 8.96 2.80 -3.01
N ASN A 176 8.53 2.75 -4.26
CA ASN A 176 7.30 3.37 -4.71
C ASN A 176 6.26 2.38 -5.25
N VAL A 177 6.58 1.08 -5.37
CA VAL A 177 5.69 0.08 -5.97
C VAL A 177 5.50 -1.09 -5.03
N GLY A 178 4.26 -1.48 -4.80
CA GLY A 178 3.88 -2.63 -3.99
C GLY A 178 2.77 -3.47 -4.61
N PHE A 179 2.62 -4.68 -4.08
CA PHE A 179 1.48 -5.55 -4.32
C PHE A 179 0.58 -5.54 -3.09
N GLU A 180 -0.69 -5.17 -3.27
CA GLU A 180 -1.66 -5.03 -2.20
C GLU A 180 -2.72 -6.13 -2.26
N LEU A 181 -2.98 -6.74 -1.11
CA LEU A 181 -4.12 -7.60 -0.85
C LEU A 181 -4.98 -6.96 0.23
N ALA A 182 -6.28 -6.91 0.05
CA ALA A 182 -7.18 -6.42 1.09
C ALA A 182 -8.50 -7.19 1.13
N THR A 183 -9.06 -7.25 2.33
CA THR A 183 -10.38 -7.82 2.61
C THR A 183 -11.18 -6.81 3.41
N ARG A 184 -12.41 -6.53 2.98
CA ARG A 184 -13.34 -5.62 3.64
C ARG A 184 -14.68 -6.33 3.85
N TYR A 185 -15.20 -6.28 5.08
CA TYR A 185 -16.56 -6.66 5.37
C TYR A 185 -17.46 -5.45 5.21
N LYS A 186 -18.35 -5.47 4.24
CA LYS A 186 -19.28 -4.38 3.96
C LYS A 186 -20.59 -4.65 4.68
N LYS A 187 -20.72 -4.13 5.90
CA LYS A 187 -21.93 -4.25 6.72
C LYS A 187 -22.96 -3.23 6.25
N SER A 188 -24.08 -3.70 5.70
CA SER A 188 -25.17 -2.80 5.26
C SER A 188 -25.91 -2.17 6.44
N PHE A 189 -26.39 -0.94 6.24
CA PHE A 189 -27.29 -0.24 7.13
C PHE A 189 -28.74 -0.41 6.64
N GLY A 190 -29.59 -1.00 7.49
CA GLY A 190 -31.02 -1.14 7.23
C GLY A 190 -31.40 -2.23 6.22
N ASP A 191 -30.44 -3.01 5.72
CA ASP A 191 -30.65 -4.15 4.84
C ASP A 191 -29.74 -5.31 5.29
N ASP A 192 -30.20 -6.55 5.21
CA ASP A 192 -29.40 -7.73 5.59
C ASP A 192 -28.36 -8.15 4.53
N ARG A 193 -28.16 -7.33 3.49
CA ARG A 193 -27.26 -7.61 2.35
C ARG A 193 -25.79 -7.25 2.60
N SER A 194 -25.26 -7.68 3.75
CA SER A 194 -23.82 -7.54 4.01
C SER A 194 -23.02 -8.48 3.11
N LEU A 195 -21.82 -8.05 2.69
CA LEU A 195 -20.96 -8.84 1.80
C LEU A 195 -19.48 -8.69 2.16
N PHE A 196 -18.64 -9.63 1.73
CA PHE A 196 -17.19 -9.45 1.70
C PHE A 196 -16.74 -8.97 0.33
N GLN A 197 -15.80 -8.05 0.35
CA GLN A 197 -15.05 -7.63 -0.82
C GLN A 197 -13.57 -7.90 -0.59
N HIS A 198 -12.98 -8.69 -1.48
CA HIS A 198 -11.55 -8.96 -1.52
C HIS A 198 -10.95 -8.22 -2.70
N SER A 199 -9.74 -7.70 -2.57
CA SER A 199 -9.02 -7.04 -3.64
C SER A 199 -7.57 -7.47 -3.69
N ALA A 200 -7.03 -7.53 -4.93
CA ALA A 200 -5.63 -7.80 -5.20
C ALA A 200 -5.17 -6.89 -6.34
N GLY A 201 -4.07 -6.18 -6.16
CA GLY A 201 -3.60 -5.23 -7.17
C GLY A 201 -2.24 -4.64 -6.89
N ILE A 202 -1.88 -3.68 -7.71
CA ILE A 202 -0.63 -2.93 -7.59
C ILE A 202 -0.94 -1.59 -6.94
N ILE A 203 -0.06 -1.16 -6.06
CA ILE A 203 -0.08 0.16 -5.43
C ILE A 203 1.18 0.92 -5.80
N PHE A 204 1.01 2.19 -6.15
CA PHE A 204 2.09 3.15 -6.41
C PHE A 204 1.96 4.31 -5.44
N LYS A 205 3.04 4.64 -4.72
CA LYS A 205 3.09 5.85 -3.92
C LYS A 205 3.94 6.93 -4.60
N PHE A 206 3.58 8.19 -4.39
CA PHE A 206 4.19 9.34 -5.07
C PHE A 206 3.88 10.65 -4.34
N GLY A 207 4.49 11.73 -4.85
CA GLY A 207 4.22 13.11 -4.40
C GLY A 207 5.28 13.66 -3.46
N GLY A 208 6.40 12.96 -3.31
CA GLY A 208 7.61 13.50 -2.73
C GLY A 208 8.22 14.57 -3.64
N LYS A 209 8.81 15.60 -3.05
CA LYS A 209 9.55 16.64 -3.74
C LYS A 209 11.04 16.44 -3.46
N ASP A 210 11.83 16.39 -4.52
CA ASP A 210 13.27 16.32 -4.56
C ASP A 210 13.69 17.34 -5.63
N THR A 211 14.15 18.53 -5.18
CA THR A 211 14.27 19.69 -6.05
C THR A 211 15.52 19.64 -6.92
N ASP A 212 16.63 19.10 -6.40
CA ASP A 212 17.92 19.03 -7.08
C ASP A 212 18.21 17.66 -7.70
N GLY A 213 17.40 16.62 -7.34
CA GLY A 213 17.45 15.31 -7.96
C GLY A 213 18.57 14.40 -7.45
N ASP A 214 19.07 14.62 -6.24
CA ASP A 214 20.12 13.80 -5.63
C ASP A 214 19.61 12.50 -4.96
N GLY A 215 18.27 12.33 -4.89
CA GLY A 215 17.61 11.17 -4.29
C GLY A 215 17.25 11.34 -2.82
N ILE A 216 17.42 12.52 -2.26
CA ILE A 216 17.00 12.90 -0.91
C ILE A 216 15.84 13.90 -1.05
N TYR A 217 14.74 13.65 -0.36
CA TYR A 217 13.59 14.54 -0.46
C TYR A 217 13.82 15.85 0.29
N ASP A 218 13.38 16.98 -0.27
CA ASP A 218 13.57 18.36 0.24
C ASP A 218 13.40 18.50 1.77
N LYS A 219 12.52 17.72 2.38
CA LYS A 219 12.26 17.80 3.83
C LYS A 219 13.29 17.06 4.68
N ASP A 220 13.99 16.09 4.11
CA ASP A 220 15.04 15.28 4.75
C ASP A 220 16.44 15.75 4.30
N ASP A 221 16.47 16.72 3.38
CA ASP A 221 17.63 17.31 2.76
C ASP A 221 18.02 18.62 3.46
N ALA A 222 19.28 18.69 3.86
CA ALA A 222 19.84 19.91 4.45
C ALA A 222 20.18 20.99 3.40
N CYS A 223 20.36 20.59 2.11
CA CYS A 223 20.69 21.45 0.99
C CYS A 223 19.74 21.27 -0.21
N PRO A 224 18.41 21.48 -0.08
CA PRO A 224 17.37 21.00 -1.02
C PRO A 224 17.42 21.60 -2.44
N GLU A 225 18.33 22.52 -2.74
CA GLU A 225 18.49 23.17 -4.03
C GLU A 225 19.84 22.84 -4.69
N VAL A 226 20.70 22.06 -4.01
CA VAL A 226 22.07 21.75 -4.46
C VAL A 226 22.37 20.29 -4.20
N ALA A 227 22.35 19.48 -5.27
CA ALA A 227 22.58 18.05 -5.21
C ALA A 227 23.86 17.68 -4.46
N GLY A 228 23.75 16.77 -3.49
CA GLY A 228 24.85 16.39 -2.63
C GLY A 228 24.90 14.91 -2.27
N LEU A 229 25.55 14.61 -1.16
CA LEU A 229 25.84 13.25 -0.74
C LEU A 229 24.92 12.83 0.43
N LYS A 230 24.51 11.57 0.42
CA LYS A 230 23.66 11.00 1.47
C LYS A 230 24.30 11.03 2.85
N GLU A 231 25.62 10.95 2.93
CA GLU A 231 26.38 11.03 4.17
C GLU A 231 26.39 12.43 4.80
N PHE A 232 26.16 13.46 3.98
CA PHE A 232 25.99 14.86 4.42
C PHE A 232 24.54 15.33 4.36
N ASN A 233 23.57 14.40 4.38
CA ASN A 233 22.14 14.68 4.32
C ASN A 233 21.76 15.58 3.14
N GLY A 234 22.32 15.35 1.93
CA GLY A 234 22.04 16.09 0.72
C GLY A 234 22.92 17.33 0.50
N CYS A 235 23.89 17.60 1.37
CA CYS A 235 24.84 18.66 1.09
C CYS A 235 26.04 18.19 0.28
N PRO A 236 26.60 19.05 -0.61
CA PRO A 236 27.74 18.71 -1.44
C PRO A 236 29.06 18.64 -0.64
N ASP A 237 29.97 17.83 -1.17
CA ASP A 237 31.38 17.74 -0.86
C ASP A 237 32.09 17.76 -2.22
N THR A 238 32.53 18.95 -2.67
CA THR A 238 32.90 19.20 -4.05
C THR A 238 34.26 18.58 -4.42
N ASP A 239 35.19 18.52 -3.48
CA ASP A 239 36.53 17.96 -3.72
C ASP A 239 36.70 16.53 -3.19
N GLY A 240 35.74 16.03 -2.39
CA GLY A 240 35.69 14.66 -1.93
C GLY A 240 36.60 14.33 -0.77
N ASP A 241 36.95 15.30 0.07
CA ASP A 241 37.86 15.11 1.20
C ASP A 241 37.12 14.60 2.49
N GLY A 242 35.79 14.53 2.45
CA GLY A 242 34.94 14.06 3.54
C GLY A 242 34.51 15.19 4.49
N ILE A 243 34.54 16.44 4.03
CA ILE A 243 34.00 17.62 4.70
C ILE A 243 32.97 18.24 3.74
N GLN A 244 31.78 18.55 4.22
CA GLN A 244 30.78 19.22 3.37
C GLN A 244 31.20 20.65 3.06
N ASP A 245 30.91 21.13 1.85
CA ASP A 245 31.36 22.48 1.37
C ASP A 245 31.06 23.62 2.34
N SER A 246 29.95 23.54 3.12
CA SER A 246 29.59 24.56 4.07
C SER A 246 30.43 24.59 5.37
N GLU A 247 31.18 23.51 5.64
CA GLU A 247 32.08 23.34 6.78
C GLU A 247 33.55 23.35 6.35
N ASP A 248 33.80 23.35 5.04
CA ASP A 248 35.09 23.35 4.42
C ASP A 248 35.59 24.80 4.13
N GLU A 249 36.77 25.13 4.58
CA GLU A 249 37.40 26.42 4.26
C GLU A 249 38.03 26.47 2.86
N CYS A 250 38.21 25.31 2.22
CA CYS A 250 38.77 25.17 0.87
C CYS A 250 37.95 24.21 -0.01
N PRO A 251 36.67 24.47 -0.28
CA PRO A 251 35.72 23.48 -0.83
C PRO A 251 36.00 22.94 -2.23
N ASN A 252 37.09 23.33 -2.86
CA ASN A 252 37.50 22.90 -4.19
C ASN A 252 38.91 22.27 -4.20
N GLU A 253 39.56 22.16 -3.06
CA GLU A 253 40.93 21.68 -2.92
C GLU A 253 41.05 20.80 -1.68
N ALA A 254 40.98 19.48 -1.87
CA ALA A 254 40.92 18.48 -0.81
C ALA A 254 42.08 18.60 0.19
N GLY A 255 41.73 18.61 1.48
CA GLY A 255 42.70 18.72 2.56
C GLY A 255 42.30 17.96 3.84
N PRO A 256 43.16 17.91 4.85
CA PRO A 256 42.89 17.20 6.07
C PRO A 256 41.91 17.95 6.97
N LYS A 257 41.14 17.19 7.76
CA LYS A 257 40.15 17.70 8.74
C LYS A 257 40.76 18.64 9.77
N GLU A 258 42.01 18.39 10.14
CA GLU A 258 42.78 19.19 11.09
C GLU A 258 42.99 20.61 10.62
N LEU A 259 43.03 20.81 9.29
CA LEU A 259 43.17 22.09 8.61
C LEU A 259 41.86 22.54 7.93
N LYS A 260 40.71 21.96 8.39
CA LYS A 260 39.36 22.32 7.94
C LYS A 260 39.19 22.22 6.42
N GLY A 261 39.71 21.14 5.82
CA GLY A 261 39.63 20.86 4.38
C GLY A 261 40.64 21.60 3.50
N CYS A 262 41.55 22.36 4.07
CA CYS A 262 42.56 23.01 3.25
C CYS A 262 43.84 22.17 3.08
N PRO A 263 44.45 22.17 1.89
CA PRO A 263 45.69 21.43 1.64
C PRO A 263 46.87 22.00 2.44
N ASP A 264 47.85 21.12 2.72
CA ASP A 264 49.14 21.40 3.35
C ASP A 264 50.19 20.65 2.52
N THR A 265 50.81 21.36 1.59
CA THR A 265 51.68 20.75 0.58
C THR A 265 53.01 20.32 1.16
N ASP A 266 53.56 21.04 2.14
CA ASP A 266 54.86 20.71 2.69
C ASP A 266 54.80 19.93 4.02
N GLY A 267 53.60 19.79 4.59
CA GLY A 267 53.30 18.93 5.76
C GLY A 267 53.77 19.53 7.07
N ASP A 268 53.85 20.84 7.17
CA ASP A 268 54.32 21.51 8.38
C ASP A 268 53.16 21.79 9.40
N GLY A 269 51.90 21.55 9.00
CA GLY A 269 50.70 21.72 9.81
C GLY A 269 50.07 23.10 9.69
N VAL A 270 50.48 23.91 8.72
CA VAL A 270 49.85 25.16 8.29
C VAL A 270 49.18 24.93 6.94
N ALA A 271 47.99 25.44 6.72
CA ALA A 271 47.34 25.31 5.43
C ALA A 271 48.05 26.20 4.38
N ASP A 272 48.18 25.73 3.13
CA ASP A 272 48.83 26.44 2.01
C ASP A 272 48.30 27.88 1.82
N LYS A 273 47.07 28.14 2.18
CA LYS A 273 46.48 29.50 2.11
C LYS A 273 46.99 30.45 3.20
N ASP A 274 47.57 29.91 4.30
CA ASP A 274 48.01 30.66 5.47
C ASP A 274 49.55 30.64 5.64
N ASP A 275 50.24 29.83 4.77
CA ASP A 275 51.70 29.69 4.71
C ASP A 275 52.40 30.68 3.67
#